data_05262e5e9e0112e3a5ab1e0506d72481
#
_entry.id   05262e5e9e0112e3a5ab1e0506d72481
#
_cell.length_a   1.000
_cell.length_b   1.000
_cell.length_c   1.000
_cell.angle_alpha   90.00
_cell.angle_beta   90.00
_cell.angle_gamma   90.00
#
_symmetry.space_group_name_H-M   'P 1'
#
loop_
_entity.id
_entity.type
_entity.pdbx_description
1 polymer ?
#
loop_
_entity_poly.entity_id
_entity_poly.type
_entity_poly.pdbx_seq_one_letter_code
_entity_poly.pdbx_strand_id
1 'polypeptide(L)'
;YDDETELYVPLAISESAELFKKDKEAQYISENNYDFLEESGVINYYKNNDIFLRPSMVSSCSYDIMFASLNAETPLRYDMNYRNYMLVTNGKVIIRLFAPKATKYLYSVNDYENFEFISPVNPWSVQDKYQKDFDKLRSIDVTLVPGQMVNIPAYWWYSIKFVKSNTSVCVFKYKTYMSALSISNHLIMRMLQRQNTKRVIAKRMVSGEANNAKEETETQNT
;
A
#
# COMPACT_ATOMS: atom_id res chain seq x y z
N TYR A 1 -6.95 -1.91 21.60
CA TYR A 1 -6.26 -2.14 20.31
C TYR A 1 -7.14 -3.11 19.54
N ASP A 2 -7.98 -2.61 18.67
CA ASP A 2 -8.60 -3.41 17.62
C ASP A 2 -7.50 -3.68 16.61
N ASP A 3 -6.92 -4.85 16.69
CA ASP A 3 -5.91 -5.38 15.78
C ASP A 3 -6.63 -5.80 14.48
N GLU A 4 -7.13 -4.85 13.70
CA GLU A 4 -7.45 -5.08 12.29
C GLU A 4 -6.13 -5.16 11.54
N THR A 5 -5.40 -6.24 11.75
CA THR A 5 -4.21 -6.56 10.97
C THR A 5 -4.67 -6.94 9.57
N GLU A 6 -4.24 -6.17 8.57
CA GLU A 6 -4.43 -6.56 7.17
C GLU A 6 -3.83 -7.95 6.94
N LEU A 7 -4.64 -8.90 6.52
CA LEU A 7 -4.19 -10.26 6.22
C LEU A 7 -3.88 -10.35 4.72
N TYR A 8 -2.61 -10.56 4.41
CA TYR A 8 -2.16 -10.82 3.04
C TYR A 8 -2.27 -12.30 2.72
N VAL A 9 -3.12 -12.65 1.75
CA VAL A 9 -3.30 -14.04 1.30
C VAL A 9 -2.82 -14.15 -0.15
N PRO A 10 -1.81 -14.99 -0.45
CA PRO A 10 -1.40 -15.26 -1.81
C PRO A 10 -2.46 -16.12 -2.52
N LEU A 11 -3.13 -15.54 -3.52
CA LEU A 11 -4.16 -16.22 -4.32
C LEU A 11 -3.84 -16.07 -5.81
N ALA A 12 -4.22 -17.07 -6.59
CA ALA A 12 -4.20 -16.94 -8.04
C ALA A 12 -5.23 -15.87 -8.48
N ILE A 13 -4.91 -15.11 -9.53
CA ILE A 13 -5.79 -14.01 -10.00
C ILE A 13 -7.19 -14.49 -10.39
N SER A 14 -7.31 -15.71 -10.95
CA SER A 14 -8.61 -16.31 -11.25
C SER A 14 -9.46 -16.50 -9.99
N GLU A 15 -8.85 -16.97 -8.91
CA GLU A 15 -9.51 -17.17 -7.61
C GLU A 15 -9.87 -15.83 -6.97
N SER A 16 -8.95 -14.85 -7.04
CA SER A 16 -9.21 -13.49 -6.58
C SER A 16 -10.37 -12.84 -7.32
N ALA A 17 -10.47 -13.04 -8.64
CA ALA A 17 -11.57 -12.49 -9.45
C ALA A 17 -12.94 -13.09 -9.07
N GLU A 18 -12.99 -14.37 -8.71
CA GLU A 18 -14.21 -14.99 -8.20
C GLU A 18 -14.56 -14.49 -6.79
N LEU A 19 -13.55 -14.33 -5.95
CA LEU A 19 -13.71 -13.77 -4.61
C LEU A 19 -14.32 -12.36 -4.69
N PHE A 20 -13.78 -11.48 -5.53
CA PHE A 20 -14.30 -10.13 -5.72
C PHE A 20 -15.76 -10.08 -6.20
N LYS A 21 -16.18 -11.07 -7.01
CA LYS A 21 -17.58 -11.15 -7.46
C LYS A 21 -18.54 -11.59 -6.36
N LYS A 22 -18.08 -12.44 -5.45
CA LYS A 22 -18.88 -12.99 -4.34
C LYS A 22 -18.90 -12.08 -3.12
N ASP A 23 -17.92 -11.17 -3.02
CA ASP A 23 -17.77 -10.27 -1.89
C ASP A 23 -18.88 -9.22 -1.86
N LYS A 24 -19.69 -9.26 -0.79
CA LYS A 24 -20.78 -8.30 -0.53
C LYS A 24 -20.38 -7.26 0.52
N GLU A 25 -19.28 -7.49 1.23
CA GLU A 25 -18.83 -6.67 2.34
C GLU A 25 -17.72 -5.69 1.96
N ALA A 26 -17.31 -5.71 0.68
CA ALA A 26 -16.29 -4.81 0.14
C ALA A 26 -14.91 -4.89 0.84
N GLN A 27 -14.50 -6.11 1.22
CA GLN A 27 -13.32 -6.32 2.06
C GLN A 27 -12.03 -6.58 1.28
N TYR A 28 -12.13 -7.03 0.02
CA TYR A 28 -10.96 -7.53 -0.69
C TYR A 28 -10.39 -6.53 -1.68
N ILE A 29 -9.08 -6.31 -1.55
CA ILE A 29 -8.25 -5.52 -2.46
C ILE A 29 -7.02 -6.35 -2.81
N SER A 30 -6.65 -6.39 -4.08
CA SER A 30 -5.40 -6.96 -4.56
C SER A 30 -4.49 -5.83 -5.02
N GLU A 31 -3.31 -5.75 -4.44
CA GLU A 31 -2.25 -4.80 -4.78
C GLU A 31 -0.88 -5.48 -4.64
N ASN A 32 0.19 -4.84 -5.09
CA ASN A 32 1.54 -5.40 -5.15
C ASN A 32 1.64 -6.61 -6.11
N ASN A 33 0.94 -6.54 -7.24
CA ASN A 33 0.83 -7.61 -8.23
C ASN A 33 1.94 -7.57 -9.31
N TYR A 34 3.16 -7.16 -8.94
CA TYR A 34 4.27 -7.06 -9.90
C TYR A 34 4.62 -8.40 -10.54
N ASP A 35 4.66 -9.47 -9.77
CA ASP A 35 4.96 -10.82 -10.26
C ASP A 35 3.93 -11.27 -11.31
N PHE A 36 2.64 -10.97 -11.08
CA PHE A 36 1.61 -11.21 -12.08
C PHE A 36 1.85 -10.43 -13.39
N LEU A 37 2.29 -9.16 -13.29
CA LEU A 37 2.59 -8.37 -14.49
C LEU A 37 3.73 -8.99 -15.31
N GLU A 38 4.74 -9.57 -14.65
CA GLU A 38 5.85 -10.24 -15.31
C GLU A 38 5.43 -11.59 -15.92
N GLU A 39 4.81 -12.45 -15.13
CA GLU A 39 4.41 -13.80 -15.53
C GLU A 39 3.37 -13.81 -16.66
N SER A 40 2.41 -12.88 -16.62
CA SER A 40 1.41 -12.73 -17.69
C SER A 40 1.89 -12.02 -18.93
N GLY A 41 3.10 -11.42 -18.89
CA GLY A 41 3.63 -10.59 -19.97
C GLY A 41 2.98 -9.22 -20.12
N VAL A 42 2.02 -8.86 -19.25
CA VAL A 42 1.34 -7.55 -19.24
C VAL A 42 2.33 -6.41 -18.98
N ILE A 43 3.44 -6.69 -18.31
CA ILE A 43 4.53 -5.73 -18.07
C ILE A 43 5.03 -5.04 -19.36
N ASN A 44 4.93 -5.68 -20.53
CA ASN A 44 5.35 -5.09 -21.79
C ASN A 44 4.49 -3.87 -22.17
N TYR A 45 3.20 -3.90 -21.86
CA TYR A 45 2.32 -2.73 -22.06
C TYR A 45 2.70 -1.57 -21.12
N TYR A 46 3.10 -1.88 -19.88
CA TYR A 46 3.63 -0.88 -18.96
C TYR A 46 4.91 -0.24 -19.50
N LYS A 47 5.85 -1.03 -19.97
CA LYS A 47 7.12 -0.54 -20.55
C LYS A 47 6.91 0.35 -21.76
N ASN A 48 5.90 0.09 -22.59
CA ASN A 48 5.55 0.95 -23.71
C ASN A 48 5.01 2.31 -23.24
N ASN A 49 4.16 2.33 -22.23
CA ASN A 49 3.64 3.58 -21.64
C ASN A 49 4.72 4.33 -20.86
N ASP A 50 5.64 3.63 -20.23
CA ASP A 50 6.73 4.20 -19.45
C ASP A 50 7.59 5.19 -20.25
N ILE A 51 7.78 4.96 -21.55
CA ILE A 51 8.52 5.87 -22.43
C ILE A 51 8.00 7.31 -22.36
N PHE A 52 6.69 7.47 -22.21
CA PHE A 52 6.02 8.78 -22.15
C PHE A 52 5.87 9.32 -20.73
N LEU A 53 5.80 8.43 -19.73
CA LEU A 53 5.52 8.79 -18.36
C LEU A 53 6.77 9.03 -17.52
N ARG A 54 7.87 8.42 -17.92
CA ARG A 54 9.15 8.44 -17.19
C ARG A 54 9.73 9.84 -17.12
N PRO A 55 9.90 10.42 -15.92
CA PRO A 55 10.61 11.69 -15.80
C PRO A 55 12.11 11.52 -16.07
N SER A 56 12.79 12.64 -16.31
CA SER A 56 14.25 12.63 -16.39
C SER A 56 14.90 12.25 -15.05
N MET A 57 16.11 11.67 -15.09
CA MET A 57 16.90 11.29 -13.92
C MET A 57 16.20 10.32 -12.96
N VAL A 58 15.45 9.35 -13.48
CA VAL A 58 14.82 8.29 -12.67
C VAL A 58 15.90 7.40 -12.04
N SER A 59 15.81 7.22 -10.72
CA SER A 59 16.66 6.28 -9.95
C SER A 59 16.00 4.92 -9.82
N SER A 60 14.67 4.87 -9.68
CA SER A 60 13.89 3.64 -9.64
C SER A 60 12.47 3.88 -10.14
N CYS A 61 11.89 2.83 -10.72
CA CYS A 61 10.48 2.78 -11.08
C CYS A 61 9.86 1.49 -10.53
N SER A 62 8.58 1.52 -10.23
CA SER A 62 7.80 0.34 -9.91
C SER A 62 6.43 0.43 -10.58
N TYR A 63 5.94 -0.73 -11.00
CA TYR A 63 4.65 -0.89 -11.64
C TYR A 63 3.79 -1.81 -10.79
N ASP A 64 2.49 -1.54 -10.78
CA ASP A 64 1.53 -2.37 -10.10
C ASP A 64 0.20 -2.33 -10.83
N ILE A 65 -0.65 -3.33 -10.60
CA ILE A 65 -2.03 -3.34 -11.01
C ILE A 65 -2.89 -3.66 -9.80
N MET A 66 -3.90 -2.84 -9.57
CA MET A 66 -4.82 -2.99 -8.45
C MET A 66 -6.17 -3.51 -8.95
N PHE A 67 -6.72 -4.46 -8.22
CA PHE A 67 -8.08 -4.96 -8.38
C PHE A 67 -8.78 -4.89 -7.03
N ALA A 68 -10.11 -4.77 -7.02
CA ALA A 68 -10.85 -4.77 -5.77
C ALA A 68 -12.30 -5.20 -5.95
N SER A 69 -12.92 -5.58 -4.86
CA SER A 69 -14.35 -5.78 -4.74
C SER A 69 -15.12 -4.49 -4.94
N LEU A 70 -16.39 -4.62 -5.29
CA LEU A 70 -17.28 -3.47 -5.39
C LEU A 70 -17.37 -2.72 -4.05
N ASN A 71 -17.22 -1.42 -4.08
CA ASN A 71 -17.19 -0.51 -2.93
C ASN A 71 -16.00 -0.68 -1.96
N ALA A 72 -15.03 -1.53 -2.25
CA ALA A 72 -13.83 -1.64 -1.44
C ALA A 72 -13.07 -0.30 -1.39
N GLU A 73 -12.48 -0.02 -0.24
CA GLU A 73 -11.82 1.24 0.08
C GLU A 73 -10.38 0.96 0.54
N THR A 74 -9.38 1.58 -0.12
CA THR A 74 -8.00 1.44 0.36
C THR A 74 -7.80 2.24 1.65
N PRO A 75 -6.90 1.80 2.54
CA PRO A 75 -6.48 2.62 3.66
C PRO A 75 -6.02 4.01 3.22
N LEU A 76 -6.22 4.99 4.08
CA LEU A 76 -5.72 6.35 3.85
C LEU A 76 -4.21 6.36 4.05
N ARG A 77 -3.45 6.62 2.97
CA ARG A 77 -1.99 6.55 2.95
C ARG A 77 -1.36 7.63 2.09
N TYR A 78 -0.05 7.84 2.22
CA TYR A 78 0.72 8.67 1.31
C TYR A 78 2.00 7.98 0.85
N ASP A 79 2.46 8.36 -0.34
CA ASP A 79 3.70 7.91 -0.95
C ASP A 79 4.72 9.06 -1.03
N MET A 80 6.00 8.70 -1.01
CA MET A 80 7.12 9.64 -1.20
C MET A 80 7.71 9.58 -2.61
N ASN A 81 6.97 9.04 -3.57
CA ASN A 81 7.43 8.95 -4.95
C ASN A 81 7.35 10.31 -5.63
N TYR A 82 8.31 10.63 -6.49
CA TYR A 82 8.32 11.88 -7.27
C TYR A 82 7.09 11.99 -8.19
N ARG A 83 6.73 10.87 -8.81
CA ARG A 83 5.50 10.71 -9.59
C ARG A 83 4.79 9.43 -9.15
N ASN A 84 3.50 9.51 -9.00
CA ASN A 84 2.62 8.39 -8.71
C ASN A 84 1.39 8.50 -9.59
N TYR A 85 1.44 7.83 -10.75
CA TYR A 85 0.36 7.84 -11.72
C TYR A 85 -0.56 6.64 -11.48
N MET A 86 -1.86 6.90 -11.51
CA MET A 86 -2.91 5.90 -11.46
C MET A 86 -3.79 6.04 -12.71
N LEU A 87 -3.79 5.01 -13.55
CA LEU A 87 -4.56 4.91 -14.79
C LEU A 87 -5.68 3.89 -14.60
N VAL A 88 -6.93 4.29 -14.76
CA VAL A 88 -8.05 3.36 -14.77
C VAL A 88 -8.13 2.70 -16.14
N THR A 89 -8.02 1.37 -16.18
CA THR A 89 -8.14 0.58 -17.41
C THR A 89 -9.53 -0.02 -17.57
N ASN A 90 -10.19 -0.35 -16.47
CA ASN A 90 -11.57 -0.81 -16.47
C ASN A 90 -12.31 -0.33 -15.21
N GLY A 91 -13.62 -0.18 -15.27
CA GLY A 91 -14.46 0.15 -14.14
C GLY A 91 -14.52 1.65 -13.82
N LYS A 92 -14.51 1.99 -12.54
CA LYS A 92 -14.59 3.39 -12.05
C LYS A 92 -14.07 3.46 -10.62
N VAL A 93 -13.28 4.47 -10.33
CA VAL A 93 -12.80 4.77 -8.97
C VAL A 93 -13.11 6.21 -8.58
N ILE A 94 -13.19 6.44 -7.28
CA ILE A 94 -13.14 7.78 -6.68
C ILE A 94 -11.89 7.80 -5.81
N ILE A 95 -11.02 8.79 -6.03
CA ILE A 95 -9.82 8.99 -5.23
C ILE A 95 -10.06 10.22 -4.36
N ARG A 96 -10.00 10.06 -3.05
CA ARG A 96 -10.08 11.14 -2.09
C ARG A 96 -8.69 11.56 -1.67
N LEU A 97 -8.38 12.84 -1.87
CA LEU A 97 -7.06 13.42 -1.66
C LEU A 97 -7.09 14.45 -0.53
N PHE A 98 -6.02 14.45 0.29
CA PHE A 98 -5.79 15.49 1.27
C PHE A 98 -4.38 16.05 1.11
N ALA A 99 -4.24 17.36 1.27
CA ALA A 99 -2.95 18.02 1.18
C ALA A 99 -2.01 17.57 2.34
N PRO A 100 -0.67 17.63 2.18
CA PRO A 100 0.28 17.22 3.21
C PRO A 100 0.08 17.89 4.58
N LYS A 101 -0.52 19.08 4.61
CA LYS A 101 -0.89 19.78 5.86
C LYS A 101 -1.89 19.00 6.74
N ALA A 102 -2.62 18.04 6.16
CA ALA A 102 -3.58 17.20 6.86
C ALA A 102 -2.91 16.21 7.83
N THR A 103 -1.63 15.88 7.63
CA THR A 103 -0.88 14.89 8.43
C THR A 103 -1.05 15.08 9.94
N LYS A 104 -1.08 16.32 10.43
CA LYS A 104 -1.23 16.64 11.84
C LYS A 104 -2.59 16.24 12.46
N TYR A 105 -3.58 15.93 11.63
CA TYR A 105 -4.93 15.53 12.02
C TYR A 105 -5.28 14.08 11.62
N LEU A 106 -4.35 13.39 10.93
CA LEU A 106 -4.59 12.06 10.37
C LEU A 106 -3.89 10.94 11.17
N TYR A 107 -3.30 11.26 12.32
CA TYR A 107 -2.72 10.25 13.23
C TYR A 107 -1.77 9.28 12.51
N SER A 108 -0.85 9.80 11.69
CA SER A 108 0.04 9.03 10.85
C SER A 108 0.81 7.95 11.62
N VAL A 109 0.70 6.72 11.15
CA VAL A 109 1.52 5.59 11.57
C VAL A 109 2.56 5.33 10.49
N ASN A 110 3.85 5.35 10.88
CA ASN A 110 4.96 5.20 9.95
C ASN A 110 5.57 3.80 10.11
N ASP A 111 5.29 2.92 9.18
CA ASP A 111 5.98 1.64 9.07
C ASP A 111 7.18 1.77 8.13
N TYR A 112 8.37 1.84 8.73
CA TYR A 112 9.62 1.91 7.96
C TYR A 112 10.10 0.54 7.47
N GLU A 113 9.60 -0.57 7.99
CA GLU A 113 9.96 -1.91 7.52
C GLU A 113 9.38 -2.15 6.13
N ASN A 114 8.08 -1.96 5.97
CA ASN A 114 7.38 -2.08 4.69
C ASN A 114 7.45 -0.78 3.87
N PHE A 115 7.92 0.30 4.50
CA PHE A 115 7.95 1.65 3.92
C PHE A 115 6.55 2.17 3.58
N GLU A 116 5.63 1.94 4.50
CA GLU A 116 4.23 2.34 4.42
C GLU A 116 3.89 3.42 5.44
N PHE A 117 3.10 4.38 5.01
CA PHE A 117 2.70 5.55 5.79
C PHE A 117 1.19 5.66 5.74
N ILE A 118 0.54 5.14 6.79
CA ILE A 118 -0.90 4.90 6.84
C ILE A 118 -1.53 5.73 7.95
N SER A 119 -2.81 6.05 7.78
CA SER A 119 -3.66 6.64 8.80
C SER A 119 -4.70 5.62 9.26
N PRO A 120 -4.99 5.52 10.56
CA PRO A 120 -6.08 4.69 11.08
C PRO A 120 -7.48 5.30 10.81
N VAL A 121 -7.53 6.49 10.21
CA VAL A 121 -8.77 7.18 9.88
C VAL A 121 -9.32 6.67 8.56
N ASN A 122 -10.53 6.10 8.57
CA ASN A 122 -11.22 5.81 7.31
C ASN A 122 -11.86 7.10 6.77
N PRO A 123 -11.41 7.63 5.62
CA PRO A 123 -11.93 8.90 5.12
C PRO A 123 -13.34 8.80 4.51
N TRP A 124 -13.86 7.59 4.29
CA TRP A 124 -15.17 7.32 3.71
C TRP A 124 -16.25 7.11 4.78
N SER A 125 -15.83 6.60 5.95
CA SER A 125 -16.67 6.41 7.14
C SER A 125 -15.85 6.73 8.38
N VAL A 126 -15.82 8.01 8.74
CA VAL A 126 -14.95 8.48 9.83
C VAL A 126 -15.46 7.98 11.18
N GLN A 127 -14.54 7.39 11.95
CA GLN A 127 -14.85 6.91 13.29
C GLN A 127 -15.04 8.11 14.25
N ASP A 128 -15.97 8.02 15.19
CA ASP A 128 -16.34 9.10 16.14
C ASP A 128 -15.14 9.70 16.86
N LYS A 129 -14.17 8.87 17.23
CA LYS A 129 -12.94 9.29 17.93
C LYS A 129 -12.08 10.26 17.12
N TYR A 130 -12.19 10.26 15.78
CA TYR A 130 -11.40 11.12 14.89
C TYR A 130 -12.21 12.26 14.27
N GLN A 131 -13.54 12.26 14.40
CA GLN A 131 -14.44 13.18 13.72
C GLN A 131 -14.07 14.64 13.94
N LYS A 132 -13.77 15.03 15.18
CA LYS A 132 -13.43 16.42 15.55
C LYS A 132 -12.21 16.97 14.81
N ASP A 133 -11.22 16.13 14.54
CA ASP A 133 -10.02 16.54 13.81
C ASP A 133 -10.20 16.42 12.32
N PHE A 134 -10.96 15.44 11.88
CA PHE A 134 -11.28 15.23 10.47
C PHE A 134 -12.13 16.37 9.89
N ASP A 135 -13.05 16.94 10.66
CA ASP A 135 -13.89 18.08 10.24
C ASP A 135 -13.08 19.36 9.91
N LYS A 136 -11.83 19.43 10.36
CA LYS A 136 -10.91 20.53 10.02
C LYS A 136 -10.25 20.37 8.67
N LEU A 137 -10.39 19.19 8.05
CA LEU A 137 -9.74 18.85 6.79
C LEU A 137 -10.61 19.21 5.59
N ARG A 138 -9.94 19.52 4.49
CA ARG A 138 -10.58 19.67 3.18
C ARG A 138 -10.04 18.57 2.27
N SER A 139 -10.96 17.79 1.71
CA SER A 139 -10.65 16.77 0.71
C SER A 139 -10.91 17.27 -0.70
N ILE A 140 -10.26 16.63 -1.66
CA ILE A 140 -10.54 16.74 -3.09
C ILE A 140 -10.91 15.35 -3.57
N ASP A 141 -12.12 15.18 -4.10
CA ASP A 141 -12.56 13.93 -4.67
C ASP A 141 -12.40 13.96 -6.20
N VAL A 142 -11.62 13.03 -6.71
CA VAL A 142 -11.35 12.86 -8.14
C VAL A 142 -11.97 11.56 -8.61
N THR A 143 -12.93 11.66 -9.53
CA THR A 143 -13.53 10.47 -10.16
C THR A 143 -12.79 10.14 -11.44
N LEU A 144 -12.37 8.89 -11.61
CA LEU A 144 -11.71 8.40 -12.80
C LEU A 144 -12.50 7.26 -13.43
N VAL A 145 -12.55 7.30 -14.78
CA VAL A 145 -13.12 6.25 -15.64
C VAL A 145 -12.05 5.72 -16.61
N PRO A 146 -12.30 4.63 -17.32
CA PRO A 146 -11.30 4.03 -18.22
C PRO A 146 -10.67 5.04 -19.18
N GLY A 147 -9.35 4.97 -19.29
CA GLY A 147 -8.53 5.89 -20.09
C GLY A 147 -8.14 7.18 -19.37
N GLN A 148 -8.65 7.45 -18.19
CA GLN A 148 -8.25 8.62 -17.39
C GLN A 148 -7.14 8.26 -16.40
N MET A 149 -6.23 9.20 -16.24
CA MET A 149 -5.07 9.09 -15.36
C MET A 149 -5.00 10.28 -14.41
N VAL A 150 -4.57 10.03 -13.18
CA VAL A 150 -4.22 11.06 -12.20
C VAL A 150 -2.77 10.91 -11.77
N ASN A 151 -2.09 12.01 -11.49
CA ASN A 151 -0.82 12.02 -10.77
C ASN A 151 -1.07 12.46 -9.33
N ILE A 152 -0.73 11.62 -8.37
CA ILE A 152 -0.77 11.95 -6.96
C ILE A 152 0.62 12.45 -6.55
N PRO A 153 0.77 13.73 -6.14
CA PRO A 153 2.06 14.25 -5.73
C PRO A 153 2.59 13.59 -4.46
N ALA A 154 3.90 13.63 -4.25
CA ALA A 154 4.53 13.14 -3.03
C ALA A 154 3.90 13.78 -1.77
N TYR A 155 3.78 12.98 -0.70
CA TYR A 155 3.22 13.37 0.60
C TYR A 155 1.73 13.75 0.60
N TRP A 156 1.03 13.66 -0.53
CA TRP A 156 -0.41 13.79 -0.53
C TRP A 156 -1.04 12.51 -0.01
N TRP A 157 -1.95 12.67 0.95
CA TRP A 157 -2.75 11.58 1.45
C TRP A 157 -3.82 11.20 0.45
N TYR A 158 -4.02 9.91 0.24
CA TYR A 158 -5.05 9.42 -0.66
C TYR A 158 -5.65 8.12 -0.19
N SER A 159 -6.92 7.93 -0.52
CA SER A 159 -7.64 6.67 -0.43
C SER A 159 -8.47 6.49 -1.69
N ILE A 160 -8.56 5.26 -2.16
CA ILE A 160 -9.26 4.90 -3.40
C ILE A 160 -10.50 4.10 -3.03
N LYS A 161 -11.65 4.50 -3.58
CA LYS A 161 -12.90 3.73 -3.51
C LYS A 161 -13.23 3.17 -4.87
N PHE A 162 -13.45 1.86 -4.93
CA PHE A 162 -13.78 1.12 -6.15
C PHE A 162 -15.30 1.06 -6.32
N VAL A 163 -15.88 1.94 -7.14
CA VAL A 163 -17.34 2.10 -7.25
C VAL A 163 -18.01 1.26 -8.34
N LYS A 164 -17.24 0.42 -9.02
CA LYS A 164 -17.76 -0.52 -10.02
C LYS A 164 -17.06 -1.86 -9.88
N SER A 165 -17.79 -2.95 -10.13
CA SER A 165 -17.23 -4.29 -10.19
C SER A 165 -16.22 -4.42 -11.34
N ASN A 166 -15.27 -5.35 -11.20
CA ASN A 166 -14.20 -5.60 -12.17
C ASN A 166 -13.37 -4.33 -12.50
N THR A 167 -13.17 -3.46 -11.52
CA THR A 167 -12.32 -2.29 -11.69
C THR A 167 -10.86 -2.69 -11.64
N SER A 168 -10.08 -2.16 -12.59
CA SER A 168 -8.64 -2.31 -12.63
C SER A 168 -7.94 -0.96 -12.78
N VAL A 169 -6.89 -0.77 -11.97
CA VAL A 169 -6.09 0.46 -11.94
C VAL A 169 -4.63 0.11 -12.11
N CYS A 170 -4.02 0.63 -13.17
CA CYS A 170 -2.58 0.52 -13.39
C CYS A 170 -1.87 1.64 -12.65
N VAL A 171 -0.81 1.28 -11.92
CA VAL A 171 -0.02 2.21 -11.10
C VAL A 171 1.40 2.27 -11.62
N PHE A 172 1.91 3.52 -11.76
CA PHE A 172 3.29 3.80 -12.17
C PHE A 172 3.93 4.71 -11.13
N LYS A 173 4.94 4.23 -10.43
CA LYS A 173 5.65 5.00 -9.40
C LYS A 173 7.09 5.25 -9.81
N TYR A 174 7.52 6.50 -9.74
CA TYR A 174 8.87 6.92 -10.10
C TYR A 174 9.55 7.66 -8.96
N LYS A 175 10.82 7.30 -8.71
CA LYS A 175 11.74 8.06 -7.87
C LYS A 175 12.87 8.60 -8.74
N THR A 176 13.23 9.86 -8.55
CA THR A 176 14.40 10.47 -9.16
C THR A 176 15.56 10.46 -8.16
N TYR A 177 16.80 10.64 -8.62
CA TYR A 177 17.95 10.78 -7.73
C TYR A 177 17.76 11.91 -6.72
N MET A 178 17.20 13.03 -7.15
CA MET A 178 16.94 14.18 -6.26
C MET A 178 15.85 13.86 -5.23
N SER A 179 14.78 13.17 -5.61
CA SER A 179 13.76 12.74 -4.66
C SER A 179 14.29 11.71 -3.66
N ALA A 180 15.18 10.82 -4.10
CA ALA A 180 15.83 9.85 -3.21
C ALA A 180 16.73 10.55 -2.18
N LEU A 181 17.46 11.59 -2.57
CA LEU A 181 18.23 12.42 -1.64
C LEU A 181 17.33 13.14 -0.63
N SER A 182 16.20 13.70 -1.07
CA SER A 182 15.27 14.41 -0.18
C SER A 182 14.62 13.52 0.88
N ILE A 183 14.44 12.22 0.59
CA ILE A 183 13.89 11.23 1.52
C ILE A 183 14.97 10.39 2.23
N SER A 184 16.23 10.79 2.16
CA SER A 184 17.36 10.03 2.72
C SER A 184 17.19 9.67 4.20
N ASN A 185 16.64 10.58 5.01
CA ASN A 185 16.34 10.33 6.42
C ASN A 185 15.37 9.14 6.59
N HIS A 186 14.33 9.04 5.77
CA HIS A 186 13.38 7.93 5.81
C HIS A 186 14.02 6.62 5.34
N LEU A 187 14.93 6.68 4.36
CA LEU A 187 15.69 5.50 3.91
C LEU A 187 16.64 4.99 4.99
N ILE A 188 17.29 5.89 5.72
CA ILE A 188 18.14 5.53 6.88
C ILE A 188 17.27 4.87 7.97
N MET A 189 16.13 5.44 8.31
CA MET A 189 15.20 4.84 9.27
C MET A 189 14.75 3.43 8.85
N ARG A 190 14.46 3.24 7.57
CA ARG A 190 14.14 1.91 7.01
C ARG A 190 15.27 0.91 7.21
N MET A 191 16.51 1.32 6.93
CA MET A 191 17.67 0.45 7.14
C MET A 191 17.84 0.05 8.61
N LEU A 192 17.69 1.00 9.51
CA LEU A 192 17.82 0.79 10.95
C LEU A 192 16.70 -0.15 11.47
N GLN A 193 15.47 0.04 11.04
CA GLN A 193 14.34 -0.79 11.46
C GLN A 193 14.49 -2.23 10.96
N ARG A 194 14.84 -2.43 9.69
CA ARG A 194 15.12 -3.77 9.15
C ARG A 194 16.25 -4.50 9.88
N GLN A 195 17.27 -3.79 10.35
CA GLN A 195 18.32 -4.38 11.16
C GLN A 195 17.80 -4.79 12.55
N ASN A 196 16.95 -3.96 13.17
CA ASN A 196 16.37 -4.25 14.49
C ASN A 196 15.43 -5.46 14.42
N THR A 197 14.57 -5.55 13.39
CA THR A 197 13.68 -6.70 13.20
C THR A 197 14.46 -7.99 13.02
N LYS A 198 15.53 -8.00 12.21
CA LYS A 198 16.41 -9.17 12.07
C LYS A 198 17.05 -9.59 13.40
N ARG A 199 17.49 -8.64 14.23
CA ARG A 199 18.06 -8.93 15.56
C ARG A 199 17.03 -9.51 16.52
N VAL A 200 15.79 -9.03 16.50
CA VAL A 200 14.70 -9.54 17.34
C VAL A 200 14.34 -10.96 16.95
N ILE A 201 14.23 -11.26 15.66
CA ILE A 201 13.97 -12.61 15.14
C ILE A 201 15.08 -13.55 15.54
N ALA A 202 16.34 -13.19 15.32
CA ALA A 202 17.49 -14.00 15.71
C ALA A 202 17.50 -14.29 17.23
N LYS A 203 17.19 -13.31 18.06
CA LYS A 203 17.08 -13.49 19.51
C LYS A 203 15.96 -14.44 19.92
N ARG A 204 14.81 -14.39 19.24
CA ARG A 204 13.68 -15.33 19.47
C ARG A 204 14.02 -16.76 19.07
N MET A 205 14.70 -16.96 17.95
CA MET A 205 15.14 -18.30 17.50
C MET A 205 16.09 -18.93 18.53
N VAL A 206 17.11 -18.19 18.97
CA VAL A 206 18.08 -18.68 19.97
C VAL A 206 17.40 -18.99 21.32
N SER A 207 16.44 -18.17 21.75
CA SER A 207 15.71 -18.46 23.01
C SER A 207 14.73 -19.63 22.87
N GLY A 208 14.15 -19.85 21.68
CA GLY A 208 13.29 -20.99 21.38
C GLY A 208 14.07 -22.32 21.41
N GLU A 209 15.24 -22.36 20.80
CA GLU A 209 16.12 -23.53 20.81
C GLU A 209 16.62 -23.86 22.23
N ALA A 210 16.94 -22.83 23.05
CA ALA A 210 17.36 -23.03 24.42
C ALA A 210 16.24 -23.55 25.33
N ASN A 211 14.99 -23.22 25.06
CA ASN A 211 13.85 -23.75 25.82
C ASN A 211 13.53 -25.21 25.44
N ASN A 212 13.55 -25.52 24.14
CA ASN A 212 13.35 -26.88 23.65
C ASN A 212 14.43 -27.87 24.20
N ALA A 213 15.69 -27.42 24.22
CA ALA A 213 16.80 -28.22 24.78
C ALA A 213 16.66 -28.47 26.29
N LYS A 214 16.02 -27.56 27.04
CA LYS A 214 15.73 -27.78 28.48
C LYS A 214 14.58 -28.76 28.71
N GLU A 215 13.52 -28.70 27.91
CA GLU A 215 12.39 -29.64 27.99
C GLU A 215 12.80 -31.07 27.63
N GLU A 216 13.68 -31.25 26.63
CA GLU A 216 14.20 -32.56 26.28
C GLU A 216 15.10 -33.15 27.36
N THR A 217 15.81 -32.32 28.12
CA THR A 217 16.70 -32.80 29.24
C THR A 217 15.89 -33.15 30.48
N GLU A 218 14.77 -32.51 30.75
CA GLU A 218 13.87 -32.82 31.86
C GLU A 218 13.04 -34.09 31.60
N THR A 219 12.70 -34.39 30.35
CA THR A 219 11.97 -35.62 29.98
C THR A 219 12.81 -36.86 29.94
N GLN A 220 14.15 -36.75 29.89
CA GLN A 220 15.07 -37.90 29.96
C GLN A 220 15.50 -38.29 31.39
N ASN A 221 15.16 -37.47 32.38
CA ASN A 221 15.52 -37.72 33.80
C ASN A 221 14.32 -38.15 34.68
N THR A 222 13.18 -38.50 34.06
CA THR A 222 12.01 -39.09 34.71
C THR A 222 11.79 -40.49 34.22
#